data_b429e5d42f1f9cb6e43b18a08407e24d
#
_entry.id   b429e5d42f1f9cb6e43b18a08407e24d
#
_cell.length_a   1.000
_cell.length_b   1.000
_cell.length_c   1.000
_cell.angle_alpha   90.00
_cell.angle_beta   90.00
_cell.angle_gamma   90.00
#
_symmetry.space_group_name_H-M   'P 1'
#
loop_
_entity.id
_entity.type
_entity.pdbx_description
1 polymer ?
#
loop_
_entity_poly.entity_id
_entity_poly.type
_entity_poly.pdbx_seq_one_letter_code
_entity_poly.pdbx_strand_id
1 'polypeptide(L)'
;MHEAAIAKEVFDIAQQAMAENGLTRLTRVVMDIGEYSAVVPEQLQLVSRIAVHNTAMDGCALEIHDLPGELGMYVRTIEGE
;
A
#
# COMPACT_ATOMS: atom_id res chain seq x y z
N MET A 1 4.82 5.11 -14.33
CA MET A 1 5.65 4.65 -13.22
C MET A 1 5.47 3.15 -13.01
N HIS A 2 6.39 2.50 -12.31
CA HIS A 2 6.33 1.04 -12.11
C HIS A 2 5.48 0.68 -10.88
N GLU A 3 4.17 0.65 -11.06
CA GLU A 3 3.23 0.39 -9.95
C GLU A 3 3.46 -0.96 -9.28
N ALA A 4 3.88 -1.99 -10.03
CA ALA A 4 4.18 -3.29 -9.43
C ALA A 4 5.34 -3.22 -8.41
N ALA A 5 6.39 -2.47 -8.73
CA ALA A 5 7.51 -2.28 -7.82
C ALA A 5 7.09 -1.46 -6.59
N ILE A 6 6.22 -0.48 -6.77
CA ILE A 6 5.68 0.33 -5.68
C ILE A 6 4.83 -0.55 -4.75
N ALA A 7 3.97 -1.39 -5.33
CA ALA A 7 3.15 -2.31 -4.54
C ALA A 7 4.02 -3.24 -3.70
N LYS A 8 5.08 -3.81 -4.27
CA LYS A 8 6.01 -4.65 -3.52
C LYS A 8 6.60 -3.90 -2.33
N GLU A 9 7.05 -2.69 -2.55
CA GLU A 9 7.66 -1.88 -1.48
C GLU A 9 6.66 -1.53 -0.38
N VAL A 10 5.44 -1.13 -0.75
CA VAL A 10 4.37 -0.82 0.19
C VAL A 10 4.05 -2.04 1.07
N PHE A 11 3.89 -3.21 0.46
CA PHE A 11 3.50 -4.41 1.21
C PHE A 11 4.67 -5.06 1.94
N ASP A 12 5.92 -4.84 1.54
CA ASP A 12 7.08 -5.19 2.36
C ASP A 12 7.09 -4.35 3.65
N ILE A 13 6.81 -3.05 3.55
CA ILE A 13 6.68 -2.16 4.71
C ILE A 13 5.53 -2.62 5.60
N ALA A 14 4.38 -2.92 5.01
CA ALA A 14 3.21 -3.36 5.75
C ALA A 14 3.47 -4.68 6.48
N GLN A 15 4.14 -5.63 5.82
CA GLN A 15 4.46 -6.92 6.42
C GLN A 15 5.41 -6.77 7.62
N GLN A 16 6.41 -5.90 7.49
CA GLN A 16 7.32 -5.61 8.60
C GLN A 16 6.58 -4.96 9.77
N ALA A 17 5.70 -4.01 9.51
CA ALA A 17 4.90 -3.36 10.54
C ALA A 17 3.94 -4.35 11.22
N MET A 18 3.37 -5.28 10.47
CA MET A 18 2.56 -6.36 11.04
C MET A 18 3.36 -7.18 12.05
N ALA A 19 4.57 -7.59 11.66
CA ALA A 19 5.44 -8.38 12.54
C ALA A 19 5.80 -7.61 13.81
N GLU A 20 6.12 -6.34 13.67
CA GLU A 20 6.49 -5.49 14.81
C GLU A 20 5.32 -5.25 15.78
N ASN A 21 4.08 -5.33 15.29
CA ASN A 21 2.88 -5.06 16.08
C ASN A 21 2.07 -6.32 16.42
N GLY A 22 2.60 -7.49 16.12
CA GLY A 22 1.94 -8.75 16.43
C GLY A 22 0.66 -8.99 15.64
N LEU A 23 0.53 -8.42 14.44
CA LEU A 23 -0.64 -8.61 13.60
C LEU A 23 -0.48 -9.86 12.75
N THR A 24 -1.55 -10.63 12.62
CA THR A 24 -1.57 -11.86 11.82
C THR A 24 -2.29 -11.67 10.49
N ARG A 25 -3.09 -10.62 10.37
CA ARG A 25 -3.85 -10.31 9.15
C ARG A 25 -3.90 -8.80 8.94
N LEU A 26 -3.59 -8.37 7.73
CA LEU A 26 -3.71 -6.97 7.33
C LEU A 26 -5.12 -6.71 6.81
N THR A 27 -5.78 -5.66 7.29
CA THR A 27 -7.13 -5.30 6.83
C THR A 27 -7.15 -4.01 6.01
N ARG A 28 -6.22 -3.08 6.26
CA ARG A 28 -6.22 -1.79 5.57
C ARG A 28 -4.84 -1.18 5.55
N VAL A 29 -4.49 -0.59 4.41
CA VAL A 29 -3.30 0.27 4.26
C VAL A 29 -3.79 1.62 3.79
N VAL A 30 -3.36 2.69 4.45
CA VAL A 30 -3.65 4.07 4.05
C VAL A 30 -2.36 4.70 3.56
N MET A 31 -2.38 5.24 2.36
CA MET A 31 -1.21 5.91 1.81
C MET A 31 -1.57 7.23 1.14
N ASP A 32 -0.61 8.15 1.13
CA ASP A 32 -0.68 9.40 0.38
C ASP A 32 0.15 9.25 -0.89
N ILE A 33 -0.38 9.72 -2.01
CA ILE A 33 0.33 9.74 -3.28
C ILE A 33 0.41 11.19 -3.74
N GLY A 34 1.62 11.67 -3.94
CA GLY A 34 1.87 13.03 -4.41
C GLY A 34 1.33 13.27 -5.81
N GLU A 35 0.81 14.46 -6.04
CA GLU A 35 0.25 14.88 -7.32
C GLU A 35 1.22 14.67 -8.47
N TYR A 36 2.51 14.91 -8.23
CA TYR A 36 3.55 14.84 -9.25
C TYR A 36 4.37 13.55 -9.22
N SER A 37 3.89 12.53 -8.51
CA SER A 37 4.61 11.24 -8.39
C SER A 37 4.56 10.40 -9.67
N ALA A 38 3.65 10.73 -10.59
CA ALA A 38 3.36 9.97 -11.82
C ALA A 38 2.79 8.56 -11.56
N VAL A 39 2.36 8.27 -10.35
CA VAL A 39 1.68 7.02 -10.02
C VAL A 39 0.23 7.08 -10.49
N VAL A 40 -0.23 6.01 -11.14
CA VAL A 40 -1.63 5.87 -11.55
C VAL A 40 -2.36 5.06 -10.48
N PRO A 41 -3.26 5.66 -9.68
CA PRO A 41 -3.89 4.98 -8.54
C PRO A 41 -4.62 3.70 -8.91
N GLU A 42 -5.33 3.67 -10.04
CA GLU A 42 -6.08 2.49 -10.50
C GLU A 42 -5.14 1.33 -10.81
N GLN A 43 -3.98 1.62 -11.38
CA GLN A 43 -2.96 0.61 -11.67
C GLN A 43 -2.37 0.08 -10.36
N LEU A 44 -2.11 0.95 -9.42
CA LEU A 44 -1.58 0.54 -8.12
C LEU A 44 -2.57 -0.35 -7.38
N GLN A 45 -3.87 -0.03 -7.42
CA GLN A 45 -4.92 -0.88 -6.84
C GLN A 45 -4.91 -2.27 -7.46
N LEU A 46 -4.82 -2.36 -8.79
CA LEU A 46 -4.84 -3.63 -9.50
C LEU A 46 -3.63 -4.50 -9.15
N VAL A 47 -2.42 -3.96 -9.28
CA VAL A 47 -1.20 -4.73 -9.00
C VAL A 47 -1.09 -5.09 -7.52
N SER A 48 -1.65 -4.26 -6.62
CA SER A 48 -1.69 -4.54 -5.19
C SER A 48 -2.52 -5.78 -4.89
N ARG A 49 -3.71 -5.90 -5.49
CA ARG A 49 -4.54 -7.10 -5.32
C ARG A 49 -3.83 -8.37 -5.77
N ILE A 50 -3.06 -8.28 -6.86
CA ILE A 50 -2.27 -9.41 -7.36
C ILE A 50 -1.12 -9.73 -6.39
N ALA A 51 -0.42 -8.71 -5.91
CA ALA A 51 0.76 -8.87 -5.06
C ALA A 51 0.44 -9.55 -3.73
N VAL A 52 -0.74 -9.30 -3.16
CA VAL A 52 -1.11 -9.84 -1.84
C VAL A 52 -1.96 -11.10 -1.92
N HIS A 53 -2.28 -11.57 -3.11
CA HIS A 53 -3.14 -12.75 -3.31
C HIS A 53 -2.56 -13.98 -2.59
N ASN A 54 -3.41 -14.67 -1.83
CA ASN A 54 -3.04 -15.85 -1.03
C ASN A 54 -1.99 -15.58 0.06
N THR A 55 -1.90 -14.34 0.52
CA THR A 55 -1.05 -13.99 1.68
C THR A 55 -1.91 -13.53 2.85
N ALA A 56 -1.29 -13.28 4.00
CA ALA A 56 -1.97 -12.69 5.16
C ALA A 56 -2.48 -11.26 4.90
N MET A 57 -2.15 -10.69 3.76
CA MET A 57 -2.58 -9.36 3.33
C MET A 57 -3.68 -9.40 2.26
N ASP A 58 -4.09 -10.60 1.84
CA ASP A 58 -5.11 -10.76 0.82
C ASP A 58 -6.44 -10.15 1.27
N GLY A 59 -7.08 -9.42 0.37
CA GLY A 59 -8.36 -8.76 0.67
C GLY A 59 -8.26 -7.47 1.44
N CYS A 60 -7.04 -7.02 1.81
CA CYS A 60 -6.90 -5.73 2.51
C CYS A 60 -7.34 -4.58 1.62
N ALA A 61 -7.89 -3.53 2.24
CA ALA A 61 -8.22 -2.29 1.54
C ALA A 61 -6.97 -1.44 1.37
N LEU A 62 -6.74 -0.93 0.16
CA LEU A 62 -5.72 0.07 -0.08
C LEU A 62 -6.42 1.42 -0.27
N GLU A 63 -6.35 2.27 0.73
CA GLU A 63 -6.96 3.59 0.69
C GLU A 63 -5.89 4.60 0.26
N ILE A 64 -6.15 5.29 -0.85
CA ILE A 64 -5.20 6.23 -1.43
C ILE A 64 -5.77 7.64 -1.30
N HIS A 65 -4.97 8.55 -0.77
CA HIS A 65 -5.28 9.97 -0.66
C HIS A 65 -4.31 10.76 -1.54
N ASP A 66 -4.86 11.76 -2.22
CA ASP A 66 -4.03 12.69 -3.00
C ASP A 66 -3.29 13.64 -2.08
N LEU A 67 -2.04 13.92 -2.42
CA LEU A 67 -1.21 14.88 -1.71
C LEU A 67 -0.82 15.99 -2.69
N PRO A 68 -1.61 17.07 -2.78
CA PRO A 68 -1.38 18.13 -3.77
C PRO A 68 -0.03 18.81 -3.61
N GLY A 69 0.62 19.10 -4.72
CA GLY A 69 1.88 19.82 -4.75
C GLY A 69 3.11 19.00 -4.37
N GLU A 70 2.97 17.70 -4.12
CA GLU A 70 4.06 16.85 -3.65
C GLU A 70 4.52 15.88 -4.72
N LEU A 71 5.77 15.42 -4.59
CA LEU A 71 6.38 14.43 -5.46
C LEU A 71 6.37 13.02 -4.89
N GLY A 72 6.33 12.90 -3.56
CA GLY A 72 6.55 11.64 -2.86
C GLY A 72 5.30 10.78 -2.69
N MET A 73 5.54 9.59 -2.15
CA MET A 73 4.50 8.67 -1.73
C MET A 73 4.80 8.24 -0.30
N TYR A 74 3.76 8.08 0.52
CA TYR A 74 3.94 7.77 1.93
C TYR A 74 2.90 6.77 2.40
N VAL A 75 3.33 5.72 3.10
CA VAL A 75 2.42 4.86 3.84
C VAL A 75 2.15 5.55 5.17
N ARG A 76 0.90 5.94 5.40
CA ARG A 76 0.50 6.68 6.61
C ARG A 76 0.22 5.74 7.76
N THR A 77 -0.65 4.75 7.54
CA THR A 77 -1.04 3.79 8.56
C THR A 77 -1.29 2.43 7.96
N ILE A 78 -1.17 1.41 8.80
CA ILE A 78 -1.69 0.09 8.50
C ILE A 78 -2.63 -0.32 9.64
N GLU A 79 -3.63 -1.12 9.29
CA GLU A 79 -4.58 -1.67 10.26
C GLU A 79 -4.69 -3.17 10.03
N GLY A 80 -4.84 -3.91 11.12
CA GLY A 80 -4.94 -5.35 11.05
C GLY A 80 -5.36 -5.97 12.36
N GLU A 81 -5.35 -7.30 12.38
CA GLU A 81 -5.79 -8.11 13.52
C GLU A 81 -4.67 -8.99 14.04
#